data_29db4a207a9bc7cdfc70b1891354d514
#
_entry.id   29db4a207a9bc7cdfc70b1891354d514
#
_cell.length_a   1.000
_cell.length_b   1.000
_cell.length_c   1.000
_cell.angle_alpha   90.00
_cell.angle_beta   90.00
_cell.angle_gamma   90.00
#
_symmetry.space_group_name_H-M   'P 1'
#
loop_
_entity.id
_entity.type
_entity.pdbx_description
1 polymer ?
#
loop_
_entity_poly.entity_id
_entity_poly.type
_entity_poly.pdbx_seq_one_letter_code
_entity_poly.pdbx_strand_id
1 'polypeptide(L)'
;MEYLNRYDTQIATTFGNHDTEGHLKRSDLRAIEDQYSTNYVQKNHSLIVDDKEAYTIEVVNNDTVTHVLYVIDGGDYNPFGIGDYDFIRPEHVNWLRETHQAYQTQFQHNFQHNLLFTHIPLQEYREVENIGEYHGIFNEPIACSKINSGLFSQMLLNGDIEGMFCGHDHDNDFTINLYGIRLSFGRVGGYNTYGDLQRGARLIELQPDAIYKSKVLEFDDRF
;
A
#
# COMPACT_ATOMS: atom_id res chain seq x y z
N MET A 1 18.04 7.64 2.63
CA MET A 1 17.51 8.37 3.81
C MET A 1 18.05 9.80 3.90
N GLU A 2 19.36 10.07 4.00
CA GLU A 2 19.89 11.44 4.06
C GLU A 2 19.44 12.35 2.91
N TYR A 3 19.22 11.81 1.72
CA TYR A 3 18.74 12.57 0.56
C TYR A 3 17.30 13.05 0.78
N LEU A 4 16.42 12.20 1.30
CA LEU A 4 15.02 12.54 1.55
C LEU A 4 14.86 13.58 2.68
N ASN A 5 15.77 13.60 3.65
CA ASN A 5 15.80 14.61 4.72
C ASN A 5 16.06 16.05 4.22
N ARG A 6 16.45 16.22 2.95
CA ARG A 6 16.65 17.56 2.35
C ARG A 6 15.35 18.21 1.87
N TYR A 7 14.28 17.42 1.80
CA TYR A 7 12.97 17.88 1.38
C TYR A 7 12.05 17.93 2.60
N ASP A 8 11.22 18.96 2.69
CA ASP A 8 10.17 19.09 3.70
C ASP A 8 8.97 18.19 3.31
N THR A 9 9.24 16.88 3.24
CA THR A 9 8.28 15.87 2.82
C THR A 9 8.27 14.75 3.83
N GLN A 10 7.11 14.41 4.33
CA GLN A 10 6.95 13.26 5.23
C GLN A 10 7.04 11.94 4.46
N ILE A 11 7.58 10.92 5.10
CA ILE A 11 7.85 9.60 4.52
C ILE A 11 7.04 8.56 5.30
N ALA A 12 6.36 7.69 4.56
CA ALA A 12 5.76 6.46 5.05
C ALA A 12 6.31 5.29 4.23
N THR A 13 6.56 4.17 4.86
CA THR A 13 7.15 3.00 4.21
C THR A 13 6.31 1.75 4.45
N THR A 14 6.29 0.88 3.47
CA THR A 14 5.98 -0.55 3.60
C THR A 14 7.08 -1.32 2.91
N PHE A 15 7.45 -2.50 3.43
CA PHE A 15 8.54 -3.28 2.87
C PHE A 15 8.05 -4.24 1.79
N GLY A 16 8.91 -4.47 0.80
CA GLY A 16 8.73 -5.46 -0.25
C GLY A 16 9.41 -6.78 0.07
N ASN A 17 9.28 -7.72 -0.86
CA ASN A 17 9.86 -9.06 -0.72
C ASN A 17 11.40 -9.07 -0.83
N HIS A 18 12.00 -8.06 -1.45
CA HIS A 18 13.45 -7.96 -1.60
C HIS A 18 14.14 -7.17 -0.48
N ASP A 19 13.41 -6.45 0.37
CA ASP A 19 14.00 -5.56 1.37
C ASP A 19 14.72 -6.33 2.49
N THR A 20 14.38 -7.60 2.70
CA THR A 20 15.01 -8.48 3.68
C THR A 20 15.92 -9.55 3.07
N GLU A 21 16.26 -9.42 1.81
CA GLU A 21 17.28 -10.27 1.19
C GLU A 21 18.67 -9.98 1.80
N GLY A 22 19.38 -11.04 2.14
CA GLY A 22 20.69 -10.92 2.79
C GLY A 22 20.62 -11.16 4.29
N HIS A 23 20.98 -10.16 5.11
CA HIS A 23 21.15 -10.35 6.56
C HIS A 23 20.21 -9.52 7.42
N LEU A 24 19.46 -8.59 6.83
CA LEU A 24 18.55 -7.71 7.55
C LEU A 24 17.18 -8.35 7.71
N LYS A 25 16.57 -8.13 8.87
CA LYS A 25 15.17 -8.42 9.14
C LYS A 25 14.34 -7.15 9.02
N ARG A 26 13.03 -7.29 8.95
CA ARG A 26 12.11 -6.14 8.96
C ARG A 26 12.26 -5.28 10.22
N SER A 27 12.51 -5.91 11.36
CA SER A 27 12.85 -5.20 12.61
C SER A 27 14.12 -4.34 12.51
N ASP A 28 15.14 -4.79 11.75
CA ASP A 28 16.35 -4.00 11.53
C ASP A 28 16.07 -2.80 10.63
N LEU A 29 15.23 -2.98 9.62
CA LEU A 29 14.79 -1.89 8.73
C LEU A 29 13.99 -0.83 9.49
N ARG A 30 13.06 -1.25 10.36
CA ARG A 30 12.31 -0.32 11.24
C ARG A 30 13.24 0.43 12.19
N ALA A 31 14.25 -0.23 12.75
CA ALA A 31 15.25 0.44 13.59
C ALA A 31 16.07 1.49 12.81
N ILE A 32 16.35 1.26 11.53
CA ILE A 32 16.95 2.25 10.64
C ILE A 32 16.00 3.43 10.40
N GLU A 33 14.70 3.15 10.18
CA GLU A 33 13.68 4.21 10.06
C GLU A 33 13.65 5.09 11.29
N ASP A 34 13.60 4.51 12.49
CA ASP A 34 13.59 5.23 13.75
C ASP A 34 14.83 6.12 13.95
N GLN A 35 15.98 5.68 13.45
CA GLN A 35 17.23 6.48 13.50
C GLN A 35 17.14 7.75 12.63
N TYR A 36 16.37 7.71 11.54
CA TYR A 36 16.22 8.80 10.58
C TYR A 36 14.85 9.48 10.66
N SER A 37 14.19 9.37 11.80
CA SER A 37 12.76 9.65 12.02
C SER A 37 12.31 11.11 11.85
N THR A 38 13.19 12.07 11.61
CA THR A 38 12.80 13.48 11.51
C THR A 38 11.78 13.77 10.41
N ASN A 39 11.70 12.93 9.37
CA ASN A 39 10.81 13.09 8.23
C ASN A 39 9.79 11.94 8.10
N TYR A 40 9.76 10.98 9.03
CA TYR A 40 8.73 9.94 9.00
C TYR A 40 7.41 10.46 9.55
N VAL A 41 6.33 9.97 8.94
CA VAL A 41 4.96 10.22 9.44
C VAL A 41 4.79 9.63 10.84
N GLN A 42 3.91 10.22 11.62
CA GLN A 42 3.44 9.59 12.84
C GLN A 42 2.60 8.36 12.48
N LYS A 43 3.05 7.18 12.93
CA LYS A 43 2.31 5.93 12.82
C LYS A 43 1.29 5.83 13.96
N ASN A 44 0.02 5.57 13.64
CA ASN A 44 -1.04 5.35 14.61
C ASN A 44 -1.52 3.89 14.50
N HIS A 45 -2.13 3.36 15.55
CA HIS A 45 -2.71 2.01 15.60
C HIS A 45 -1.77 0.89 15.09
N SER A 46 -0.47 0.99 15.35
CA SER A 46 0.51 0.01 14.85
C SER A 46 0.29 -1.37 15.44
N LEU A 47 0.41 -2.40 14.60
CA LEU A 47 0.41 -3.82 14.96
C LEU A 47 1.56 -4.53 14.23
N ILE A 48 2.32 -5.34 14.94
CA ILE A 48 3.36 -6.20 14.35
C ILE A 48 2.98 -7.65 14.55
N VAL A 49 2.90 -8.41 13.45
CA VAL A 49 2.66 -9.86 13.43
C VAL A 49 3.70 -10.52 12.53
N ASP A 50 4.40 -11.52 13.03
CA ASP A 50 5.47 -12.21 12.28
C ASP A 50 6.47 -11.24 11.64
N ASP A 51 6.91 -10.24 12.42
CA ASP A 51 7.81 -9.15 12.01
C ASP A 51 7.27 -8.21 10.90
N LYS A 52 6.02 -8.37 10.49
CA LYS A 52 5.31 -7.50 9.52
C LYS A 52 4.47 -6.46 10.24
N GLU A 53 4.62 -5.20 9.86
CA GLU A 53 3.93 -4.08 10.49
C GLU A 53 2.69 -3.67 9.69
N ALA A 54 1.60 -3.39 10.40
CA ALA A 54 0.48 -2.62 9.91
C ALA A 54 0.33 -1.36 10.75
N TYR A 55 0.01 -0.23 10.13
CA TYR A 55 -0.22 1.04 10.83
C TYR A 55 -1.12 1.96 10.03
N THR A 56 -1.61 3.02 10.66
CA THR A 56 -2.36 4.07 9.99
C THR A 56 -1.63 5.42 10.02
N ILE A 57 -1.96 6.25 9.04
CA ILE A 57 -1.55 7.66 8.96
C ILE A 57 -2.83 8.48 8.90
N GLU A 58 -2.93 9.48 9.77
CA GLU A 58 -4.02 10.43 9.77
C GLU A 58 -3.68 11.64 8.90
N VAL A 59 -4.53 11.92 7.92
CA VAL A 59 -4.45 13.14 7.12
C VAL A 59 -5.31 14.20 7.78
N VAL A 60 -4.68 15.26 8.24
CA VAL A 60 -5.33 16.32 9.02
C VAL A 60 -5.47 17.59 8.18
N ASN A 61 -6.65 18.17 8.17
CA ASN A 61 -6.93 19.48 7.60
C ASN A 61 -7.68 20.33 8.61
N ASN A 62 -7.14 21.50 8.98
CA ASN A 62 -7.72 22.40 9.98
C ASN A 62 -8.10 21.67 11.29
N ASP A 63 -7.14 20.95 11.87
CA ASP A 63 -7.28 20.17 13.11
C ASP A 63 -8.35 19.04 13.05
N THR A 64 -8.81 18.69 11.86
CA THR A 64 -9.77 17.60 11.63
C THR A 64 -9.12 16.51 10.79
N VAL A 65 -9.23 15.27 11.25
CA VAL A 65 -8.84 14.10 10.44
C VAL A 65 -9.83 13.95 9.29
N THR A 66 -9.32 14.01 8.07
CA THR A 66 -10.14 13.92 6.84
C THR A 66 -10.05 12.56 6.16
N HIS A 67 -8.88 11.91 6.24
CA HIS A 67 -8.65 10.59 5.68
C HIS A 67 -7.77 9.76 6.61
N VAL A 68 -7.93 8.46 6.53
CA VAL A 68 -7.05 7.48 7.15
C VAL A 68 -6.36 6.68 6.03
N LEU A 69 -5.04 6.65 6.05
CA LEU A 69 -4.25 5.83 5.15
C LEU A 69 -3.79 4.59 5.91
N TYR A 70 -4.25 3.43 5.49
CA TYR A 70 -3.84 2.14 6.04
C TYR A 70 -2.61 1.63 5.30
N VAL A 71 -1.58 1.22 6.01
CA VAL A 71 -0.36 0.64 5.44
C VAL A 71 -0.16 -0.74 6.04
N ILE A 72 0.01 -1.76 5.21
CA ILE A 72 0.17 -3.14 5.65
C ILE A 72 1.37 -3.77 4.93
N ASP A 73 2.34 -4.26 5.67
CA ASP A 73 3.42 -5.09 5.15
C ASP A 73 2.89 -6.51 4.84
N GLY A 74 2.89 -6.86 3.56
CA GLY A 74 2.41 -8.15 3.05
C GLY A 74 3.42 -9.30 3.21
N GLY A 75 4.62 -9.03 3.68
CA GLY A 75 5.68 -10.02 3.79
C GLY A 75 6.56 -10.12 2.53
N ASP A 76 7.26 -11.23 2.42
CA ASP A 76 8.18 -11.53 1.31
C ASP A 76 7.83 -12.84 0.62
N TYR A 77 8.49 -13.94 0.96
CA TYR A 77 8.24 -15.27 0.39
C TYR A 77 7.41 -16.14 1.34
N ASN A 78 6.59 -17.02 0.78
CA ASN A 78 5.67 -17.84 1.56
C ASN A 78 6.41 -18.86 2.42
N PRO A 79 6.32 -18.80 3.76
CA PRO A 79 7.07 -19.69 4.65
C PRO A 79 6.54 -21.14 4.66
N PHE A 80 5.36 -21.40 4.09
CA PHE A 80 4.72 -22.72 4.05
C PHE A 80 4.95 -23.47 2.74
N GLY A 81 5.67 -22.86 1.77
CA GLY A 81 5.86 -23.42 0.44
C GLY A 81 4.59 -23.49 -0.41
N ILE A 82 3.60 -22.63 -0.14
CA ILE A 82 2.35 -22.52 -0.90
C ILE A 82 2.44 -21.32 -1.84
N GLY A 83 2.90 -21.54 -3.06
CA GLY A 83 3.23 -20.47 -3.99
C GLY A 83 4.54 -19.78 -3.61
N ASP A 84 4.79 -18.63 -4.22
CA ASP A 84 6.05 -17.92 -4.08
C ASP A 84 5.97 -16.85 -2.97
N TYR A 85 4.90 -16.08 -2.91
CA TYR A 85 4.78 -14.89 -2.06
C TYR A 85 3.96 -15.14 -0.80
N ASP A 86 4.34 -14.43 0.26
CA ASP A 86 3.65 -14.42 1.54
C ASP A 86 2.27 -13.75 1.43
N PHE A 87 1.48 -13.81 2.49
CA PHE A 87 0.10 -13.32 2.54
C PHE A 87 -0.14 -12.44 3.77
N ILE A 88 -1.13 -11.56 3.66
CA ILE A 88 -1.61 -10.77 4.79
C ILE A 88 -2.13 -11.71 5.87
N ARG A 89 -1.65 -11.57 7.11
CA ARG A 89 -2.07 -12.44 8.22
C ARG A 89 -3.52 -12.16 8.63
N PRO A 90 -4.26 -13.17 9.09
CA PRO A 90 -5.61 -12.97 9.64
C PRO A 90 -5.67 -11.92 10.74
N GLU A 91 -4.60 -11.79 11.52
CA GLU A 91 -4.47 -10.77 12.57
C GLU A 91 -4.44 -9.34 11.98
N HIS A 92 -3.81 -9.12 10.82
CA HIS A 92 -3.85 -7.85 10.11
C HIS A 92 -5.25 -7.55 9.55
N VAL A 93 -5.96 -8.58 9.07
CA VAL A 93 -7.36 -8.42 8.62
C VAL A 93 -8.25 -8.03 9.80
N ASN A 94 -8.07 -8.68 10.96
CA ASN A 94 -8.80 -8.31 12.18
C ASN A 94 -8.43 -6.91 12.66
N TRP A 95 -7.14 -6.55 12.61
CA TRP A 95 -6.65 -5.21 12.92
C TRP A 95 -7.33 -4.14 12.04
N LEU A 96 -7.47 -4.38 10.74
CA LEU A 96 -8.16 -3.46 9.83
C LEU A 96 -9.60 -3.22 10.29
N ARG A 97 -10.33 -4.26 10.69
CA ARG A 97 -11.68 -4.15 11.22
C ARG A 97 -11.75 -3.35 12.52
N GLU A 98 -10.88 -3.69 13.48
CA GLU A 98 -10.86 -3.06 14.80
C GLU A 98 -10.44 -1.59 14.73
N THR A 99 -9.45 -1.28 13.89
CA THR A 99 -8.98 0.09 13.66
C THR A 99 -10.07 0.94 13.02
N HIS A 100 -10.78 0.42 12.02
CA HIS A 100 -11.94 1.09 11.44
C HIS A 100 -13.00 1.42 12.51
N GLN A 101 -13.35 0.45 13.36
CA GLN A 101 -14.32 0.65 14.46
C GLN A 101 -13.83 1.68 15.49
N ALA A 102 -12.53 1.69 15.79
CA ALA A 102 -11.93 2.67 16.69
C ALA A 102 -12.07 4.09 16.14
N TYR A 103 -11.74 4.29 14.86
CA TYR A 103 -11.91 5.58 14.19
C TYR A 103 -13.36 6.05 14.14
N GLN A 104 -14.30 5.18 13.79
CA GLN A 104 -15.73 5.51 13.83
C GLN A 104 -16.19 5.95 15.22
N THR A 105 -15.71 5.27 16.28
CA THR A 105 -16.06 5.60 17.65
C THR A 105 -15.43 6.92 18.10
N GLN A 106 -14.15 7.12 17.80
CA GLN A 106 -13.38 8.30 18.24
C GLN A 106 -13.89 9.58 17.61
N PHE A 107 -14.17 9.57 16.31
CA PHE A 107 -14.50 10.77 15.56
C PHE A 107 -16.01 10.95 15.33
N GLN A 108 -16.84 9.94 15.69
CA GLN A 108 -18.29 9.93 15.44
C GLN A 108 -18.64 10.28 13.98
N HIS A 109 -17.74 9.97 13.07
CA HIS A 109 -17.77 10.34 11.68
C HIS A 109 -17.50 9.11 10.81
N ASN A 110 -18.32 8.91 9.79
CA ASN A 110 -18.03 7.91 8.78
C ASN A 110 -16.98 8.48 7.85
N PHE A 111 -15.73 8.09 8.06
CA PHE A 111 -14.70 8.33 7.06
C PHE A 111 -15.15 7.65 5.76
N GLN A 112 -15.12 8.42 4.70
CA GLN A 112 -15.26 7.93 3.34
C GLN A 112 -13.96 8.28 2.64
N HIS A 113 -13.59 7.54 1.60
CA HIS A 113 -12.43 7.87 0.78
C HIS A 113 -11.05 7.53 1.39
N ASN A 114 -10.98 6.62 2.35
CA ASN A 114 -9.73 6.10 2.89
C ASN A 114 -8.97 5.25 1.85
N LEU A 115 -7.66 5.12 2.04
CA LEU A 115 -6.79 4.36 1.13
C LEU A 115 -6.01 3.29 1.89
N LEU A 116 -5.69 2.20 1.19
CA LEU A 116 -4.85 1.12 1.72
C LEU A 116 -3.63 0.92 0.81
N PHE A 117 -2.48 0.70 1.43
CA PHE A 117 -1.20 0.50 0.76
C PHE A 117 -0.55 -0.80 1.23
N THR A 118 -0.03 -1.57 0.28
CA THR A 118 0.78 -2.76 0.51
C THR A 118 1.81 -2.89 -0.61
N HIS A 119 2.79 -3.80 -0.49
CA HIS A 119 3.72 -4.07 -1.58
C HIS A 119 3.18 -5.14 -2.53
N ILE A 120 2.89 -6.34 -2.02
CA ILE A 120 2.43 -7.47 -2.82
C ILE A 120 0.93 -7.31 -3.12
N PRO A 121 0.49 -7.44 -4.39
CA PRO A 121 -0.92 -7.32 -4.76
C PRO A 121 -1.77 -8.45 -4.14
N LEU A 122 -3.05 -8.17 -3.92
CA LEU A 122 -4.04 -9.20 -3.59
C LEU A 122 -4.44 -10.00 -4.84
N GLN A 123 -5.05 -11.18 -4.62
CA GLN A 123 -5.53 -12.02 -5.72
C GLN A 123 -6.59 -11.31 -6.58
N GLU A 124 -7.34 -10.41 -5.99
CA GLU A 124 -8.40 -9.63 -6.64
C GLU A 124 -7.89 -8.73 -7.77
N TYR A 125 -6.61 -8.39 -7.79
CA TYR A 125 -5.99 -7.69 -8.93
C TYR A 125 -6.01 -8.49 -10.22
N ARG A 126 -6.10 -9.85 -10.15
CA ARG A 126 -6.24 -10.72 -11.31
C ARG A 126 -7.55 -10.52 -12.07
N GLU A 127 -8.54 -9.88 -11.46
CA GLU A 127 -9.80 -9.58 -12.13
C GLU A 127 -9.63 -8.63 -13.32
N VAL A 128 -8.46 -8.00 -13.48
CA VAL A 128 -8.12 -7.24 -14.71
C VAL A 128 -8.31 -8.09 -15.98
N GLU A 129 -8.00 -9.38 -15.91
CA GLU A 129 -8.13 -10.32 -17.03
C GLU A 129 -9.61 -10.60 -17.37
N ASN A 130 -10.52 -10.52 -16.40
CA ASN A 130 -11.94 -10.83 -16.52
C ASN A 130 -12.79 -9.59 -16.83
N ILE A 131 -12.47 -8.46 -16.21
CA ILE A 131 -13.25 -7.21 -16.34
C ILE A 131 -13.07 -6.61 -17.74
N GLY A 132 -11.87 -6.73 -18.32
CA GLY A 132 -11.54 -6.18 -19.65
C GLY A 132 -11.57 -4.65 -19.75
N GLU A 133 -11.88 -3.95 -18.66
CA GLU A 133 -11.89 -2.49 -18.56
C GLU A 133 -10.91 -2.05 -17.45
N TYR A 134 -9.81 -1.41 -17.85
CA TYR A 134 -8.81 -0.88 -16.94
C TYR A 134 -8.16 0.38 -17.54
N HIS A 135 -7.53 1.17 -16.68
CA HIS A 135 -6.76 2.36 -17.08
C HIS A 135 -5.29 2.14 -16.72
N GLY A 136 -4.39 2.43 -17.64
CA GLY A 136 -2.96 2.22 -17.46
C GLY A 136 -2.43 1.03 -18.25
N ILE A 137 -1.36 0.43 -17.79
CA ILE A 137 -0.61 -0.61 -18.46
C ILE A 137 -0.70 -1.93 -17.68
N PHE A 138 -1.01 -3.02 -18.39
CA PHE A 138 -1.01 -4.39 -17.87
C PHE A 138 -0.17 -5.23 -18.82
N ASN A 139 1.11 -5.43 -18.49
CA ASN A 139 2.09 -6.10 -19.36
C ASN A 139 2.64 -7.39 -18.75
N GLU A 140 2.40 -7.66 -17.48
CA GLU A 140 2.85 -8.89 -16.85
C GLU A 140 1.77 -9.52 -15.96
N PRO A 141 1.80 -10.87 -15.76
CA PRO A 141 0.87 -11.57 -14.88
C PRO A 141 0.98 -11.09 -13.45
N ILE A 142 -0.15 -11.04 -12.74
CA ILE A 142 -0.20 -10.61 -11.34
C ILE A 142 0.54 -11.58 -10.42
N ALA A 143 1.63 -11.12 -9.84
CA ALA A 143 2.46 -11.87 -8.91
C ALA A 143 1.96 -11.68 -7.48
N CYS A 144 0.99 -12.47 -7.05
CA CYS A 144 0.37 -12.40 -5.73
C CYS A 144 0.47 -13.71 -4.96
N SER A 145 0.20 -13.67 -3.65
CA SER A 145 0.08 -14.88 -2.83
C SER A 145 -0.98 -15.83 -3.37
N LYS A 146 -0.79 -17.13 -3.16
CA LYS A 146 -1.84 -18.15 -3.39
C LYS A 146 -2.82 -18.28 -2.22
N ILE A 147 -2.48 -17.72 -1.06
CA ILE A 147 -3.34 -17.74 0.12
C ILE A 147 -4.10 -16.42 0.19
N ASN A 148 -5.43 -16.48 0.18
CA ASN A 148 -6.30 -15.33 0.39
C ASN A 148 -6.75 -15.29 1.85
N SER A 149 -6.41 -14.22 2.57
CA SER A 149 -6.79 -14.03 3.98
C SER A 149 -8.11 -13.28 4.15
N GLY A 150 -8.72 -12.83 3.07
CA GLY A 150 -10.00 -12.10 3.11
C GLY A 150 -9.86 -10.60 3.36
N LEU A 151 -8.68 -10.01 3.14
CA LEU A 151 -8.50 -8.56 3.33
C LEU A 151 -9.45 -7.74 2.45
N PHE A 152 -9.60 -8.12 1.18
CA PHE A 152 -10.53 -7.43 0.28
C PHE A 152 -11.98 -7.49 0.76
N SER A 153 -12.42 -8.64 1.25
CA SER A 153 -13.75 -8.78 1.84
C SER A 153 -13.92 -7.89 3.06
N GLN A 154 -12.88 -7.74 3.90
CA GLN A 154 -12.93 -6.85 5.05
C GLN A 154 -12.99 -5.37 4.63
N MET A 155 -12.27 -4.97 3.57
CA MET A 155 -12.39 -3.62 2.99
C MET A 155 -13.83 -3.31 2.54
N LEU A 156 -14.48 -4.25 1.85
CA LEU A 156 -15.89 -4.13 1.44
C LEU A 156 -16.84 -4.03 2.65
N LEU A 157 -16.58 -4.80 3.71
CA LEU A 157 -17.41 -4.78 4.92
C LEU A 157 -17.25 -3.48 5.72
N ASN A 158 -16.06 -2.91 5.76
CA ASN A 158 -15.81 -1.62 6.38
C ASN A 158 -16.51 -0.48 5.61
N GLY A 159 -16.45 -0.52 4.26
CA GLY A 159 -17.14 0.41 3.38
C GLY A 159 -16.56 1.82 3.34
N ASP A 160 -15.35 2.03 3.87
CA ASP A 160 -14.68 3.32 3.98
C ASP A 160 -13.42 3.43 3.10
N ILE A 161 -12.94 2.31 2.55
CA ILE A 161 -11.74 2.26 1.72
C ILE A 161 -12.15 2.29 0.24
N GLU A 162 -11.75 3.33 -0.47
CA GLU A 162 -12.07 3.51 -1.90
C GLU A 162 -10.94 3.14 -2.84
N GLY A 163 -9.74 3.05 -2.33
CA GLY A 163 -8.57 2.72 -3.12
C GLY A 163 -7.57 1.86 -2.39
N MET A 164 -7.02 0.90 -3.12
CA MET A 164 -5.87 0.13 -2.68
C MET A 164 -4.75 0.25 -3.70
N PHE A 165 -3.55 0.44 -3.19
CA PHE A 165 -2.34 0.60 -3.98
C PHE A 165 -1.32 -0.47 -3.62
N CYS A 166 -0.71 -1.06 -4.64
CA CYS A 166 0.40 -2.00 -4.49
C CYS A 166 1.55 -1.67 -5.44
N GLY A 167 2.68 -2.32 -5.25
CA GLY A 167 3.83 -2.33 -6.16
C GLY A 167 4.08 -3.73 -6.67
N HIS A 168 5.33 -4.20 -6.57
CA HIS A 168 5.77 -5.55 -6.84
C HIS A 168 5.96 -5.88 -8.33
N ASP A 169 4.90 -5.83 -9.13
CA ASP A 169 4.98 -6.04 -10.58
C ASP A 169 5.50 -4.76 -11.25
N HIS A 170 6.59 -4.86 -12.03
CA HIS A 170 7.29 -3.67 -12.53
C HIS A 170 6.77 -3.20 -13.89
N ASP A 171 6.10 -4.08 -14.63
CA ASP A 171 5.51 -3.78 -15.93
C ASP A 171 3.98 -3.61 -15.88
N ASN A 172 3.44 -3.40 -14.66
CA ASN A 172 2.06 -3.04 -14.41
C ASN A 172 1.94 -1.67 -13.75
N ASP A 173 1.01 -0.84 -14.23
CA ASP A 173 0.61 0.41 -13.56
C ASP A 173 -0.90 0.69 -13.68
N PHE A 174 -1.66 -0.35 -13.98
CA PHE A 174 -3.10 -0.19 -14.22
C PHE A 174 -3.91 0.11 -12.95
N THR A 175 -5.14 0.53 -13.18
CA THR A 175 -6.21 0.64 -12.18
C THR A 175 -7.46 -0.04 -12.71
N ILE A 176 -8.07 -0.91 -11.90
CA ILE A 176 -9.41 -1.46 -12.11
C ILE A 176 -10.36 -0.99 -11.01
N ASN A 177 -11.65 -0.99 -11.28
CA ASN A 177 -12.68 -0.82 -10.25
C ASN A 177 -13.34 -2.18 -9.98
N LEU A 178 -13.20 -2.67 -8.77
CA LEU A 178 -13.81 -3.92 -8.34
C LEU A 178 -14.75 -3.65 -7.17
N TYR A 179 -16.05 -3.80 -7.40
CA TYR A 179 -17.12 -3.56 -6.41
C TYR A 179 -17.02 -2.21 -5.68
N GLY A 180 -16.60 -1.16 -6.38
CA GLY A 180 -16.48 0.20 -5.83
C GLY A 180 -15.10 0.54 -5.26
N ILE A 181 -14.21 -0.43 -5.09
CA ILE A 181 -12.83 -0.20 -4.66
C ILE A 181 -11.92 -0.14 -5.89
N ARG A 182 -11.11 0.91 -6.02
CA ARG A 182 -10.10 1.02 -7.08
C ARG A 182 -8.84 0.29 -6.66
N LEU A 183 -8.48 -0.77 -7.39
CA LEU A 183 -7.24 -1.51 -7.22
C LEU A 183 -6.21 -0.96 -8.21
N SER A 184 -5.13 -0.38 -7.73
CA SER A 184 -4.13 0.32 -8.54
C SER A 184 -2.72 -0.20 -8.26
N PHE A 185 -1.94 -0.43 -9.31
CA PHE A 185 -0.49 -0.56 -9.17
C PHE A 185 0.17 0.81 -9.06
N GLY A 186 1.27 0.90 -8.30
CA GLY A 186 2.22 1.98 -8.39
C GLY A 186 2.94 1.98 -9.74
N ARG A 187 3.86 2.90 -9.93
CA ARG A 187 4.78 2.87 -11.05
C ARG A 187 6.17 2.50 -10.54
N VAL A 188 6.86 1.59 -11.22
CA VAL A 188 8.24 1.25 -10.88
C VAL A 188 9.13 2.49 -10.92
N GLY A 189 9.86 2.76 -9.83
CA GLY A 189 10.72 3.94 -9.72
C GLY A 189 12.21 3.61 -9.75
N GLY A 190 12.59 2.38 -9.39
CA GLY A 190 13.97 1.95 -9.30
C GLY A 190 14.59 1.60 -10.66
N TYR A 191 15.83 2.06 -10.90
CA TYR A 191 16.56 1.73 -12.14
C TYR A 191 17.34 0.41 -12.06
N ASN A 192 17.52 -0.14 -10.86
CA ASN A 192 18.26 -1.39 -10.65
C ASN A 192 17.31 -2.59 -10.49
N THR A 193 16.37 -2.73 -11.42
CA THR A 193 15.38 -3.81 -11.40
C THR A 193 14.91 -4.11 -12.82
N TYR A 194 14.20 -5.23 -13.01
CA TYR A 194 13.62 -5.60 -14.29
C TYR A 194 12.46 -4.68 -14.71
N GLY A 195 11.94 -4.88 -15.92
CA GLY A 195 10.79 -4.21 -16.49
C GLY A 195 11.16 -3.14 -17.50
N ASP A 196 10.29 -3.00 -18.49
CA ASP A 196 10.49 -2.13 -19.66
C ASP A 196 9.76 -0.79 -19.51
N LEU A 197 8.89 -0.63 -18.51
CA LEU A 197 8.18 0.62 -18.30
C LEU A 197 9.13 1.75 -17.90
N GLN A 198 8.90 2.92 -18.50
CA GLN A 198 9.56 4.16 -18.09
C GLN A 198 9.41 4.36 -16.58
N ARG A 199 10.51 4.62 -15.87
CA ARG A 199 10.51 4.80 -14.41
C ARG A 199 9.72 6.03 -14.02
N GLY A 200 9.05 5.96 -12.86
CA GLY A 200 8.15 7.02 -12.46
C GLY A 200 7.60 6.83 -11.05
N ALA A 201 6.50 7.48 -10.80
CA ALA A 201 5.74 7.36 -9.56
C ALA A 201 4.24 7.52 -9.84
N ARG A 202 3.40 7.02 -8.95
CA ARG A 202 1.99 7.36 -8.95
C ARG A 202 1.73 8.50 -7.98
N LEU A 203 1.24 9.61 -8.51
CA LEU A 203 0.74 10.73 -7.71
C LEU A 203 -0.71 10.46 -7.31
N ILE A 204 -1.01 10.64 -6.02
CA ILE A 204 -2.35 10.52 -5.45
C ILE A 204 -2.69 11.87 -4.83
N GLU A 205 -3.81 12.45 -5.24
CA GLU A 205 -4.34 13.72 -4.74
C GLU A 205 -5.60 13.43 -3.92
N LEU A 206 -5.51 13.56 -2.61
CA LEU A 206 -6.64 13.42 -1.71
C LEU A 206 -7.55 14.63 -1.80
N GLN A 207 -8.85 14.39 -1.79
CA GLN A 207 -9.88 15.43 -1.85
C GLN A 207 -10.79 15.32 -0.64
N PRO A 208 -11.01 16.38 0.16
CA PRO A 208 -11.71 16.27 1.44
C PRO A 208 -13.13 15.69 1.37
N ASP A 209 -13.83 15.93 0.28
CA ASP A 209 -15.25 15.58 0.13
C ASP A 209 -15.53 14.79 -1.16
N ALA A 210 -14.51 14.19 -1.76
CA ALA A 210 -14.66 13.47 -3.01
C ALA A 210 -13.63 12.36 -3.16
N ILE A 211 -13.90 11.45 -4.09
CA ILE A 211 -12.98 10.39 -4.49
C ILE A 211 -11.63 11.00 -4.91
N TYR A 212 -10.54 10.42 -4.41
CA TYR A 212 -9.18 10.82 -4.77
C TYR A 212 -8.93 10.78 -6.28
N LYS A 213 -7.99 11.59 -6.74
CA LYS A 213 -7.44 11.50 -8.10
C LYS A 213 -6.08 10.83 -8.07
N SER A 214 -5.77 10.03 -9.08
CA SER A 214 -4.43 9.49 -9.23
C SER A 214 -3.99 9.50 -10.70
N LYS A 215 -2.68 9.68 -10.90
CA LYS A 215 -2.04 9.59 -12.21
C LYS A 215 -0.61 9.09 -12.07
N VAL A 216 -0.12 8.44 -13.11
CA VAL A 216 1.31 8.10 -13.23
C VAL A 216 2.07 9.32 -13.73
N LEU A 217 3.22 9.58 -13.13
CA LEU A 217 4.20 10.56 -13.55
C LEU A 217 5.46 9.80 -13.95
N GLU A 218 5.85 9.90 -15.19
CA GLU A 218 7.11 9.32 -15.68
C GLU A 218 8.27 10.27 -15.41
N PHE A 219 9.40 9.71 -15.00
CA PHE A 219 10.60 10.50 -14.81
C PHE A 219 11.21 10.84 -16.18
N ASP A 220 11.70 12.06 -16.30
CA ASP A 220 12.41 12.50 -17.50
C ASP A 220 13.79 11.85 -17.55
N ASP A 221 14.17 11.22 -18.67
CA ASP A 221 15.45 10.55 -18.89
C ASP A 221 16.68 11.48 -18.89
N ARG A 222 16.51 12.73 -18.52
CA ARG A 222 17.57 13.76 -18.55
C ARG A 222 18.37 13.89 -17.26
N PHE A 223 18.57 12.75 -16.54
CA PHE A 223 19.48 12.70 -15.40
C PHE A 223 20.64 11.76 -15.66
#